data_93da885e6943c32c71e03baf2db8d799
#
_entry.id   93da885e6943c32c71e03baf2db8d799
#
_cell.length_a   1.000
_cell.length_b   1.000
_cell.length_c   1.000
_cell.angle_alpha   90.00
_cell.angle_beta   90.00
_cell.angle_gamma   90.00
#
_symmetry.space_group_name_H-M   'P 1'
#
loop_
_entity.id
_entity.type
_entity.pdbx_description
1 polymer ?
#
loop_
_entity_poly.entity_id
_entity_poly.type
_entity_poly.pdbx_seq_one_letter_code
_entity_poly.pdbx_strand_id
1 'polypeptide(L)'
;SSFVFFRFSLILKIYTFFTIAILIISIIFFILSFLNETYANNTNKDTVSTRHAPTTLFENIKPTSLRNIYYIITDGLGSERGLISGGVPTYAIKKLKNTLLNEGFYIVNSTSSYNITQFSIQSIFEMDYPLKAGDEIHYGRRNFFPYTVSLPGSPNTTLQNTLTHLGYDNLYWFGGKFAKCTDASNLDCPPKTGTLPLVYKILLNISKDNALAVYLEKSIYPRSLYILLGLISSDRYYGDSPIDDLTDFLSTGNSLKGEDSFFFVHQLTPHPPYVNQQCEPIHGTGKESWNEPKYKNDYNSSILCLNKKLIKLIQLINQKDKEAIVVIQGDHGSNFREKKLKFKELPKEYFIERFSNFNALRLPNECNKHLYDNIGSVNSIRLVTACAAKISPVLINDKSFYGGYDLNKVIDISETLYLQLNQLDSK
;
A
#
# COMPACT_ATOMS: atom_id res chain seq x y z
N SER A 1 15.19 -53.51 -36.87
CA SER A 1 15.80 -52.50 -35.96
C SER A 1 15.99 -51.11 -36.63
N SER A 2 16.25 -51.03 -37.92
CA SER A 2 16.48 -49.73 -38.64
C SER A 2 15.24 -48.81 -38.68
N PHE A 3 14.04 -49.33 -38.69
CA PHE A 3 12.79 -48.56 -38.74
C PHE A 3 12.47 -47.84 -37.39
N VAL A 4 12.85 -48.43 -36.29
CA VAL A 4 12.68 -47.81 -34.97
C VAL A 4 13.66 -46.66 -34.79
N PHE A 5 14.90 -46.81 -35.23
CA PHE A 5 15.95 -45.76 -35.18
C PHE A 5 15.58 -44.55 -36.06
N PHE A 6 14.99 -44.77 -37.21
CA PHE A 6 14.54 -43.69 -38.10
C PHE A 6 13.39 -42.86 -37.48
N ARG A 7 12.41 -43.52 -36.88
CA ARG A 7 11.33 -42.84 -36.15
C ARG A 7 11.81 -42.05 -34.95
N PHE A 8 12.75 -42.57 -34.19
CA PHE A 8 13.36 -41.90 -33.05
C PHE A 8 14.13 -40.65 -33.45
N SER A 9 14.92 -40.75 -34.53
CA SER A 9 15.66 -39.59 -35.09
C SER A 9 14.72 -38.51 -35.61
N LEU A 10 13.59 -38.84 -36.21
CA LEU A 10 12.60 -37.90 -36.69
C LEU A 10 11.91 -37.18 -35.54
N ILE A 11 11.52 -37.92 -34.51
CA ILE A 11 10.90 -37.36 -33.31
C ILE A 11 11.85 -36.37 -32.61
N LEU A 12 13.14 -36.75 -32.50
CA LEU A 12 14.15 -35.89 -31.90
C LEU A 12 14.34 -34.59 -32.69
N LYS A 13 14.36 -34.65 -34.03
CA LYS A 13 14.45 -33.46 -34.90
C LYS A 13 13.23 -32.57 -34.78
N ILE A 14 12.04 -33.14 -34.71
CA ILE A 14 10.79 -32.38 -34.49
C ILE A 14 10.83 -31.68 -33.13
N TYR A 15 11.19 -32.40 -32.07
CA TYR A 15 11.31 -31.83 -30.73
C TYR A 15 12.34 -30.68 -30.68
N THR A 16 13.52 -30.87 -31.27
CA THR A 16 14.56 -29.83 -31.34
C THR A 16 14.07 -28.61 -32.10
N PHE A 17 13.36 -28.81 -33.24
CA PHE A 17 12.79 -27.71 -34.02
C PHE A 17 11.75 -26.90 -33.20
N PHE A 18 10.83 -27.58 -32.50
CA PHE A 18 9.86 -26.90 -31.64
C PHE A 18 10.52 -26.16 -30.47
N THR A 19 11.56 -26.74 -29.86
CA THR A 19 12.29 -26.08 -28.77
C THR A 19 13.00 -24.81 -29.25
N ILE A 20 13.65 -24.87 -30.42
CA ILE A 20 14.30 -23.71 -31.03
C ILE A 20 13.26 -22.63 -31.43
N ALA A 21 12.14 -23.04 -32.01
CA ALA A 21 11.06 -22.11 -32.37
C ALA A 21 10.48 -21.38 -31.15
N ILE A 22 10.24 -22.10 -30.05
CA ILE A 22 9.78 -21.51 -28.77
C ILE A 22 10.81 -20.53 -28.23
N LEU A 23 12.10 -20.89 -28.28
CA LEU A 23 13.19 -20.02 -27.83
C LEU A 23 13.26 -18.71 -28.64
N ILE A 24 13.18 -18.80 -29.97
CA ILE A 24 13.17 -17.65 -30.87
C ILE A 24 11.95 -16.75 -30.59
N ILE A 25 10.77 -17.32 -30.48
CA ILE A 25 9.55 -16.59 -30.15
C ILE A 25 9.70 -15.87 -28.78
N SER A 26 10.24 -16.54 -27.80
CA SER A 26 10.49 -15.95 -26.46
C SER A 26 11.47 -14.79 -26.51
N ILE A 27 12.55 -14.90 -27.32
CA ILE A 27 13.53 -13.82 -27.53
C ILE A 27 12.88 -12.63 -28.24
N ILE A 28 12.08 -12.86 -29.28
CA ILE A 28 11.35 -11.80 -30.01
C ILE A 28 10.41 -11.07 -29.05
N PHE A 29 9.61 -11.78 -28.25
CA PHE A 29 8.74 -11.17 -27.26
C PHE A 29 9.50 -10.38 -26.20
N PHE A 30 10.66 -10.87 -25.76
CA PHE A 30 11.53 -10.15 -24.84
C PHE A 30 12.05 -8.84 -25.45
N ILE A 31 12.53 -8.88 -26.70
CA ILE A 31 12.99 -7.68 -27.41
C ILE A 31 11.85 -6.69 -27.62
N LEU A 32 10.68 -7.14 -28.04
CA LEU A 32 9.50 -6.27 -28.23
C LEU A 32 9.04 -5.66 -26.90
N SER A 33 9.07 -6.41 -25.83
CA SER A 33 8.75 -5.90 -24.48
C SER A 33 9.76 -4.84 -24.04
N PHE A 34 11.05 -5.08 -24.25
CA PHE A 34 12.13 -4.16 -23.91
C PHE A 34 12.06 -2.86 -24.75
N LEU A 35 11.82 -2.97 -26.06
CA LEU A 35 11.63 -1.81 -26.94
C LEU A 35 10.40 -1.00 -26.55
N ASN A 36 9.30 -1.65 -26.19
CA ASN A 36 8.09 -0.98 -25.75
C ASN A 36 8.29 -0.27 -24.39
N GLU A 37 9.13 -0.82 -23.53
CA GLU A 37 9.49 -0.21 -22.25
C GLU A 37 10.41 1.01 -22.44
N THR A 38 11.38 0.92 -23.35
CA THR A 38 12.28 2.03 -23.69
C THR A 38 11.50 3.17 -24.35
N TYR A 39 10.55 2.84 -25.22
CA TYR A 39 9.66 3.82 -25.85
C TYR A 39 8.73 4.49 -24.83
N ALA A 40 8.15 3.71 -23.91
CA ALA A 40 7.30 4.24 -22.84
C ALA A 40 8.08 5.14 -21.87
N ASN A 41 9.34 4.83 -21.56
CA ASN A 41 10.20 5.65 -20.73
C ASN A 41 10.63 6.96 -21.40
N ASN A 42 10.80 6.97 -22.71
CA ASN A 42 11.15 8.19 -23.46
C ASN A 42 9.94 9.13 -23.66
N THR A 43 8.73 8.58 -23.81
CA THR A 43 7.51 9.41 -23.90
C THR A 43 7.05 9.96 -22.55
N ASN A 44 7.54 9.40 -21.44
CA ASN A 44 7.19 9.85 -20.09
C ASN A 44 7.99 11.07 -19.58
N LYS A 45 9.03 11.50 -20.30
CA LYS A 45 9.78 12.70 -19.90
C LYS A 45 8.96 13.99 -19.97
N ASP A 46 7.91 14.01 -20.81
CA ASP A 46 7.14 15.23 -21.07
C ASP A 46 5.86 15.39 -20.23
N THR A 47 5.44 14.36 -19.47
CA THR A 47 4.19 14.38 -18.69
C THR A 47 4.36 14.49 -17.17
N VAL A 48 5.58 14.67 -16.69
CA VAL A 48 5.89 14.85 -15.25
C VAL A 48 5.82 16.34 -14.83
N SER A 49 5.05 17.17 -15.55
CA SER A 49 5.15 18.62 -15.49
C SER A 49 4.51 19.31 -14.28
N THR A 50 3.95 18.61 -13.30
CA THR A 50 3.33 19.27 -12.14
C THR A 50 3.79 18.75 -10.77
N ARG A 51 4.90 18.02 -10.71
CA ARG A 51 5.47 17.68 -9.41
C ARG A 51 6.08 18.93 -8.82
N HIS A 52 5.48 19.47 -7.77
CA HIS A 52 6.17 20.47 -6.93
C HIS A 52 7.48 19.83 -6.46
N ALA A 53 8.58 20.59 -6.52
CA ALA A 53 9.84 20.11 -5.95
C ALA A 53 9.58 19.70 -4.50
N PRO A 54 10.08 18.52 -4.08
CA PRO A 54 9.90 18.08 -2.70
C PRO A 54 10.44 19.16 -1.77
N THR A 55 9.61 19.59 -0.84
CA THR A 55 9.98 20.58 0.17
C THR A 55 10.48 19.88 1.43
N THR A 56 11.12 20.61 2.31
CA THR A 56 11.43 20.15 3.66
C THR A 56 10.55 20.94 4.62
N LEU A 57 9.74 20.25 5.41
CA LEU A 57 9.04 20.92 6.49
C LEU A 57 9.99 21.09 7.68
N PHE A 58 9.76 22.15 8.47
CA PHE A 58 10.55 22.44 9.67
C PHE A 58 12.04 22.77 9.42
N GLU A 59 12.38 23.35 8.26
CA GLU A 59 13.76 23.65 7.82
C GLU A 59 14.66 24.35 8.86
N ASN A 60 14.08 25.19 9.71
CA ASN A 60 14.83 25.96 10.72
C ASN A 60 14.86 25.27 12.10
N ILE A 61 14.44 24.02 12.19
CA ILE A 61 14.30 23.32 13.48
C ILE A 61 15.28 22.15 13.55
N LYS A 62 16.07 22.13 14.61
CA LYS A 62 16.89 20.97 14.98
C LYS A 62 16.35 20.44 16.31
N PRO A 63 15.65 19.31 16.32
CA PRO A 63 15.12 18.74 17.55
C PRO A 63 16.26 18.25 18.44
N THR A 64 16.07 18.36 19.76
CA THR A 64 17.04 17.87 20.75
C THR A 64 16.95 16.37 21.00
N SER A 65 15.83 15.79 20.65
CA SER A 65 15.58 14.34 20.71
C SER A 65 14.39 14.00 19.81
N LEU A 66 14.43 12.83 19.24
CA LEU A 66 13.37 12.28 18.41
C LEU A 66 12.70 11.09 19.11
N ARG A 67 11.53 10.70 18.63
CA ARG A 67 10.87 9.43 18.95
C ARG A 67 10.75 8.61 17.67
N ASN A 68 10.91 7.30 17.78
CA ASN A 68 10.63 6.43 16.64
C ASN A 68 9.16 6.51 16.23
N ILE A 69 8.93 6.40 14.95
CA ILE A 69 7.60 6.44 14.35
C ILE A 69 7.33 5.10 13.65
N TYR A 70 6.24 4.45 14.03
CA TYR A 70 5.68 3.28 13.33
C TYR A 70 4.41 3.71 12.62
N TYR A 71 4.49 3.90 11.31
CA TYR A 71 3.36 4.36 10.48
C TYR A 71 2.82 3.19 9.65
N ILE A 72 1.71 2.61 10.10
CA ILE A 72 1.13 1.38 9.55
C ILE A 72 -0.11 1.74 8.74
N ILE A 73 -0.03 1.59 7.43
CA ILE A 73 -1.15 1.73 6.51
C ILE A 73 -1.76 0.35 6.24
N THR A 74 -3.09 0.29 6.31
CA THR A 74 -3.88 -0.90 6.01
C THR A 74 -4.82 -0.59 4.86
N ASP A 75 -4.66 -1.30 3.74
CA ASP A 75 -5.34 -1.01 2.48
C ASP A 75 -6.86 -1.22 2.61
N GLY A 76 -7.61 -0.15 2.41
CA GLY A 76 -9.06 -0.17 2.43
C GLY A 76 -9.70 -0.38 3.81
N LEU A 77 -9.01 -0.11 4.91
CA LEU A 77 -9.59 -0.22 6.25
C LEU A 77 -10.50 0.98 6.54
N GLY A 78 -11.81 0.76 6.44
CA GLY A 78 -12.83 1.75 6.74
C GLY A 78 -13.03 1.97 8.24
N SER A 79 -13.41 3.19 8.62
CA SER A 79 -13.90 3.48 9.99
C SER A 79 -15.27 2.86 10.23
N GLU A 80 -15.71 2.83 11.49
CA GLU A 80 -17.03 2.31 11.85
C GLU A 80 -18.16 3.00 11.08
N ARG A 81 -18.14 4.35 10.99
CA ARG A 81 -19.15 5.12 10.24
C ARG A 81 -19.13 4.83 8.73
N GLY A 82 -17.94 4.65 8.14
CA GLY A 82 -17.80 4.25 6.75
C GLY A 82 -18.40 2.88 6.48
N LEU A 83 -18.12 1.90 7.35
CA LEU A 83 -18.66 0.55 7.24
C LEU A 83 -20.19 0.52 7.40
N ILE A 84 -20.76 1.29 8.32
CA ILE A 84 -22.21 1.45 8.45
C ILE A 84 -22.79 1.99 7.14
N SER A 85 -22.19 3.02 6.58
CA SER A 85 -22.62 3.61 5.30
C SER A 85 -22.53 2.61 4.14
N GLY A 86 -21.52 1.75 4.12
CA GLY A 86 -21.36 0.64 3.17
C GLY A 86 -22.32 -0.54 3.42
N GLY A 87 -23.06 -0.53 4.54
CA GLY A 87 -23.90 -1.66 4.97
C GLY A 87 -23.05 -2.89 5.31
N VAL A 88 -21.81 -2.67 5.82
CA VAL A 88 -20.89 -3.73 6.26
C VAL A 88 -21.10 -3.93 7.77
N PRO A 89 -21.16 -5.18 8.27
CA PRO A 89 -21.23 -5.43 9.70
C PRO A 89 -20.01 -4.84 10.43
N THR A 90 -20.24 -4.24 11.61
CA THR A 90 -19.17 -3.48 12.30
C THR A 90 -18.51 -4.22 13.46
N TYR A 91 -18.85 -5.48 13.71
CA TYR A 91 -18.32 -6.22 14.86
C TYR A 91 -16.79 -6.35 14.85
N ALA A 92 -16.20 -6.55 13.68
CA ALA A 92 -14.76 -6.72 13.56
C ALA A 92 -14.00 -5.40 13.82
N ILE A 93 -14.47 -4.29 13.23
CA ILE A 93 -13.86 -2.97 13.46
C ILE A 93 -14.08 -2.48 14.90
N LYS A 94 -15.21 -2.76 15.52
CA LYS A 94 -15.45 -2.49 16.95
C LYS A 94 -14.48 -3.24 17.82
N LYS A 95 -14.23 -4.52 17.51
CA LYS A 95 -13.23 -5.31 18.24
C LYS A 95 -11.83 -4.72 18.10
N LEU A 96 -11.41 -4.34 16.87
CA LEU A 96 -10.12 -3.69 16.64
C LEU A 96 -10.02 -2.38 17.42
N LYS A 97 -11.04 -1.52 17.33
CA LYS A 97 -11.12 -0.26 18.07
C LYS A 97 -10.94 -0.47 19.57
N ASN A 98 -11.70 -1.38 20.18
CA ASN A 98 -11.62 -1.67 21.62
C ASN A 98 -10.24 -2.20 22.01
N THR A 99 -9.65 -3.06 21.18
CA THR A 99 -8.30 -3.57 21.40
C THR A 99 -7.28 -2.42 21.44
N LEU A 100 -7.34 -1.51 20.47
CA LEU A 100 -6.40 -0.39 20.38
C LEU A 100 -6.60 0.65 21.49
N LEU A 101 -7.84 0.91 21.90
CA LEU A 101 -8.14 1.77 23.06
C LEU A 101 -7.48 1.23 24.34
N ASN A 102 -7.51 -0.09 24.54
CA ASN A 102 -6.86 -0.73 25.69
C ASN A 102 -5.32 -0.65 25.63
N GLU A 103 -4.74 -0.49 24.44
CA GLU A 103 -3.30 -0.30 24.22
C GLU A 103 -2.89 1.19 24.20
N GLY A 104 -3.78 2.10 24.62
CA GLY A 104 -3.49 3.52 24.76
C GLY A 104 -3.57 4.34 23.45
N PHE A 105 -4.26 3.82 22.43
CA PHE A 105 -4.49 4.57 21.21
C PHE A 105 -5.69 5.52 21.34
N TYR A 106 -5.60 6.65 20.68
CA TYR A 106 -6.73 7.52 20.38
C TYR A 106 -7.32 7.09 19.03
N ILE A 107 -8.63 6.87 18.99
CA ILE A 107 -9.36 6.59 17.76
C ILE A 107 -10.03 7.87 17.33
N VAL A 108 -9.62 8.39 16.19
CA VAL A 108 -10.16 9.64 15.65
C VAL A 108 -10.99 9.37 14.41
N ASN A 109 -12.04 10.16 14.22
CA ASN A 109 -12.69 10.22 12.93
C ASN A 109 -11.70 10.78 11.91
N SER A 110 -11.62 10.15 10.75
CA SER A 110 -10.65 10.52 9.72
C SER A 110 -11.28 10.48 8.34
N THR A 111 -10.71 11.28 7.44
CA THR A 111 -11.04 11.25 6.02
C THR A 111 -9.78 11.01 5.19
N SER A 112 -9.88 10.14 4.20
CA SER A 112 -8.80 9.93 3.24
C SER A 112 -8.72 11.10 2.26
N SER A 113 -7.50 11.40 1.82
CA SER A 113 -7.27 12.46 0.84
C SER A 113 -7.76 12.08 -0.56
N TYR A 114 -7.74 10.79 -0.88
CA TYR A 114 -8.17 10.25 -2.17
C TYR A 114 -8.88 8.92 -2.01
N ASN A 115 -9.69 8.56 -3.01
CA ASN A 115 -10.38 7.28 -3.08
C ASN A 115 -9.52 6.13 -3.65
N ILE A 116 -8.26 6.37 -3.99
CA ILE A 116 -7.35 5.40 -4.61
C ILE A 116 -6.07 5.33 -3.79
N THR A 117 -5.63 4.10 -3.48
CA THR A 117 -4.44 3.79 -2.67
C THR A 117 -3.22 4.60 -3.09
N GLN A 118 -2.92 4.63 -4.40
CA GLN A 118 -1.73 5.30 -4.94
C GLN A 118 -1.70 6.79 -4.59
N PHE A 119 -2.82 7.48 -4.76
CA PHE A 119 -2.90 8.91 -4.48
C PHE A 119 -2.95 9.20 -2.99
N SER A 120 -3.63 8.35 -2.22
CA SER A 120 -3.67 8.47 -0.77
C SER A 120 -2.29 8.30 -0.16
N ILE A 121 -1.56 7.25 -0.53
CA ILE A 121 -0.20 7.03 -0.04
C ILE A 121 0.73 8.15 -0.52
N GLN A 122 0.61 8.57 -1.77
CA GLN A 122 1.41 9.69 -2.29
C GLN A 122 1.17 10.97 -1.49
N SER A 123 -0.07 11.29 -1.13
CA SER A 123 -0.37 12.48 -0.33
C SER A 123 0.28 12.43 1.06
N ILE A 124 0.39 11.25 1.66
CA ILE A 124 1.11 11.04 2.92
C ILE A 124 2.60 11.32 2.74
N PHE A 125 3.21 10.80 1.66
CA PHE A 125 4.64 10.99 1.39
C PHE A 125 5.00 12.42 0.97
N GLU A 126 4.13 13.09 0.24
CA GLU A 126 4.31 14.50 -0.10
C GLU A 126 3.87 15.42 1.05
N MET A 127 3.26 14.89 2.11
CA MET A 127 2.70 15.67 3.22
C MET A 127 1.81 16.82 2.71
N ASP A 128 1.21 16.64 1.53
CA ASP A 128 0.37 17.61 0.80
C ASP A 128 -0.50 16.87 -0.22
N TYR A 129 -1.29 17.61 -0.97
CA TYR A 129 -2.16 17.09 -2.02
C TYR A 129 -1.48 17.17 -3.40
N PRO A 130 -0.91 16.06 -3.90
CA PRO A 130 -0.17 16.05 -5.17
C PRO A 130 -1.05 16.29 -6.38
N LEU A 131 -2.34 15.97 -6.31
CA LEU A 131 -3.33 16.22 -7.35
C LEU A 131 -4.43 17.12 -6.79
N LYS A 132 -4.79 18.16 -7.55
CA LYS A 132 -5.81 19.15 -7.18
C LYS A 132 -7.01 19.05 -8.12
N ALA A 133 -8.10 19.72 -7.75
CA ALA A 133 -9.29 19.79 -8.59
C ALA A 133 -8.96 20.32 -9.99
N GLY A 134 -9.40 19.60 -11.00
CA GLY A 134 -9.14 19.91 -12.41
C GLY A 134 -7.92 19.24 -13.02
N ASP A 135 -7.01 18.70 -12.21
CA ASP A 135 -5.83 17.97 -12.70
C ASP A 135 -6.27 16.74 -13.49
N GLU A 136 -5.61 16.50 -14.60
CA GLU A 136 -5.89 15.36 -15.46
C GLU A 136 -5.27 14.07 -14.92
N ILE A 137 -6.05 13.00 -14.97
CA ILE A 137 -5.60 11.66 -14.61
C ILE A 137 -5.47 10.83 -15.88
N HIS A 138 -4.24 10.47 -16.22
CA HIS A 138 -4.00 9.59 -17.36
C HIS A 138 -3.91 8.14 -16.88
N TYR A 139 -4.99 7.37 -17.04
CA TYR A 139 -5.07 5.95 -16.70
C TYR A 139 -4.30 5.02 -17.66
N GLY A 140 -3.60 5.58 -18.62
CA GLY A 140 -2.85 4.83 -19.60
C GLY A 140 -1.48 4.42 -19.08
N ARG A 141 -1.33 3.18 -18.65
CA ARG A 141 -0.06 2.45 -18.58
C ARG A 141 0.98 2.94 -17.57
N ARG A 142 1.26 2.18 -16.53
CA ARG A 142 2.47 2.24 -15.67
C ARG A 142 2.78 3.55 -14.94
N ASN A 143 2.21 4.70 -15.30
CA ASN A 143 2.51 6.01 -14.74
C ASN A 143 1.88 6.30 -13.38
N PHE A 144 1.14 5.34 -12.82
CA PHE A 144 0.56 5.46 -11.49
C PHE A 144 1.57 5.28 -10.35
N PHE A 145 2.80 4.84 -10.65
CA PHE A 145 3.76 4.44 -9.65
C PHE A 145 5.09 5.19 -9.61
N PRO A 146 5.29 6.33 -10.29
CA PRO A 146 6.58 7.02 -10.17
C PRO A 146 6.79 7.63 -8.79
N TYR A 147 5.80 7.53 -7.89
CA TYR A 147 5.78 8.32 -6.65
C TYR A 147 5.87 7.49 -5.37
N THR A 148 5.78 6.19 -5.46
CA THR A 148 6.02 5.36 -4.30
C THR A 148 7.50 5.06 -4.22
N VAL A 149 8.16 5.76 -3.30
CA VAL A 149 9.52 5.48 -2.81
C VAL A 149 10.52 5.17 -3.91
N SER A 150 11.25 6.21 -4.28
CA SER A 150 12.53 6.20 -5.02
C SER A 150 12.82 4.96 -5.84
N LEU A 151 12.37 4.96 -7.08
CA LEU A 151 13.15 4.30 -8.12
C LEU A 151 14.51 5.00 -8.19
N PRO A 152 15.63 4.31 -8.52
CA PRO A 152 16.91 4.94 -8.73
C PRO A 152 16.75 6.16 -9.65
N GLY A 153 17.13 7.35 -9.15
CA GLY A 153 16.97 8.60 -9.88
C GLY A 153 15.64 9.35 -9.67
N SER A 154 14.71 8.84 -8.86
CA SER A 154 13.54 9.62 -8.41
C SER A 154 13.95 10.59 -7.33
N PRO A 155 13.45 11.84 -7.32
CA PRO A 155 13.68 12.75 -6.20
C PRO A 155 13.03 12.19 -4.93
N ASN A 156 13.63 12.47 -3.78
CA ASN A 156 13.06 12.16 -2.48
C ASN A 156 11.67 12.78 -2.33
N THR A 157 10.84 12.18 -1.49
CA THR A 157 9.55 12.78 -1.13
C THR A 157 9.73 13.86 -0.06
N THR A 158 8.74 14.72 0.12
CA THR A 158 8.72 15.74 1.19
C THR A 158 8.88 15.09 2.56
N LEU A 159 8.23 13.94 2.81
CA LEU A 159 8.37 13.20 4.07
C LEU A 159 9.81 12.73 4.29
N GLN A 160 10.45 12.11 3.29
CA GLN A 160 11.85 11.67 3.39
C GLN A 160 12.79 12.84 3.68
N ASN A 161 12.67 13.94 2.93
CA ASN A 161 13.49 15.13 3.15
C ASN A 161 13.28 15.69 4.57
N THR A 162 12.03 15.75 5.01
CA THR A 162 11.68 16.24 6.35
C THR A 162 12.25 15.35 7.44
N LEU A 163 12.09 14.03 7.35
CA LEU A 163 12.62 13.08 8.33
C LEU A 163 14.16 13.15 8.40
N THR A 164 14.82 13.13 7.25
CA THR A 164 16.30 13.27 7.20
C THR A 164 16.78 14.60 7.79
N HIS A 165 16.07 15.70 7.48
CA HIS A 165 16.38 17.02 8.03
C HIS A 165 16.23 17.07 9.56
N LEU A 166 15.22 16.40 10.09
CA LEU A 166 14.99 16.29 11.53
C LEU A 166 16.02 15.40 12.24
N GLY A 167 16.77 14.57 11.51
CA GLY A 167 17.83 13.73 12.05
C GLY A 167 17.45 12.25 12.18
N TYR A 168 16.43 11.77 11.46
CA TYR A 168 16.17 10.34 11.37
C TYR A 168 17.26 9.67 10.54
N ASP A 169 18.01 8.77 11.16
CA ASP A 169 19.11 8.05 10.53
C ASP A 169 18.60 6.87 9.70
N ASN A 170 17.50 6.25 10.13
CA ASN A 170 16.97 5.04 9.51
C ASN A 170 15.53 5.20 9.04
N LEU A 171 15.29 4.91 7.78
CA LEU A 171 13.96 4.88 7.17
C LEU A 171 13.69 3.48 6.66
N TYR A 172 12.87 2.71 7.38
CA TYR A 172 12.52 1.32 7.06
C TYR A 172 11.18 1.22 6.34
N TRP A 173 11.12 0.40 5.30
CA TRP A 173 9.94 0.20 4.50
C TRP A 173 9.54 -1.26 4.44
N PHE A 174 8.36 -1.56 4.99
CA PHE A 174 7.73 -2.86 4.93
C PHE A 174 6.49 -2.75 4.07
N GLY A 175 6.50 -3.35 2.91
CA GLY A 175 5.36 -3.29 2.03
C GLY A 175 5.55 -4.09 0.78
N GLY A 176 4.44 -4.51 0.22
CA GLY A 176 4.40 -5.24 -1.03
C GLY A 176 4.64 -4.32 -2.24
N LYS A 177 3.77 -4.45 -3.21
CA LYS A 177 3.84 -3.83 -4.56
C LYS A 177 4.03 -2.31 -4.59
N PHE A 178 3.55 -1.59 -3.56
CA PHE A 178 3.48 -0.13 -3.53
C PHE A 178 4.63 0.54 -2.75
N ALA A 179 5.35 -0.23 -1.96
CA ALA A 179 6.52 0.23 -1.24
C ALA A 179 7.67 -0.75 -1.52
N LYS A 180 8.28 -0.61 -2.69
CA LYS A 180 9.51 -1.35 -2.97
C LYS A 180 10.64 -0.63 -2.27
N CYS A 181 11.24 -1.31 -1.31
CA CYS A 181 12.54 -0.95 -0.84
C CYS A 181 13.54 -1.13 -1.98
N THR A 182 14.07 -0.06 -2.52
CA THR A 182 15.17 -0.08 -3.49
C THR A 182 16.43 0.39 -2.78
N ASP A 183 17.59 -0.12 -3.17
CA ASP A 183 18.91 0.23 -2.65
C ASP A 183 19.31 1.70 -2.86
N ALA A 184 18.39 2.63 -2.62
CA ALA A 184 18.71 4.03 -2.54
C ALA A 184 19.51 4.27 -1.25
N SER A 185 20.58 4.98 -1.35
CA SER A 185 21.72 5.10 -0.44
C SER A 185 21.45 5.44 1.04
N ASN A 186 20.21 5.49 1.50
CA ASN A 186 19.81 5.75 2.88
C ASN A 186 18.52 5.01 3.28
N LEU A 187 18.17 3.94 2.59
CA LEU A 187 16.99 3.12 2.88
C LEU A 187 17.47 1.72 3.28
N ASP A 188 17.44 1.42 4.57
CA ASP A 188 17.67 0.08 5.06
C ASP A 188 16.47 -0.81 4.75
N CYS A 189 16.64 -1.60 3.70
CA CYS A 189 15.69 -2.64 3.36
C CYS A 189 15.94 -3.86 4.24
N PRO A 190 14.96 -4.29 5.06
CA PRO A 190 15.15 -5.51 5.81
C PRO A 190 15.49 -6.67 4.86
N PRO A 191 16.45 -7.53 5.21
CA PRO A 191 16.75 -8.68 4.41
C PRO A 191 15.49 -9.52 4.28
N LYS A 192 15.09 -9.83 3.03
CA LYS A 192 14.00 -10.78 2.80
C LYS A 192 14.36 -12.09 3.50
N THR A 193 13.65 -12.41 4.56
CA THR A 193 13.79 -13.65 5.28
C THR A 193 13.44 -14.80 4.32
N GLY A 194 14.45 -15.55 3.92
CA GLY A 194 14.34 -16.70 3.05
C GLY A 194 15.41 -16.70 1.97
N THR A 195 16.34 -17.61 2.07
CA THR A 195 17.34 -17.92 1.01
C THR A 195 16.63 -18.55 -0.17
N LEU A 196 16.02 -17.72 -1.02
CA LEU A 196 15.48 -18.20 -2.30
C LEU A 196 16.64 -18.69 -3.18
N PRO A 197 16.52 -19.85 -3.84
CA PRO A 197 17.52 -20.33 -4.78
C PRO A 197 17.89 -19.25 -5.79
N LEU A 198 19.18 -19.18 -6.18
CA LEU A 198 19.71 -18.20 -7.14
C LEU A 198 18.86 -18.13 -8.42
N VAL A 199 18.39 -19.27 -8.90
CA VAL A 199 17.49 -19.39 -10.06
C VAL A 199 16.16 -18.65 -9.82
N TYR A 200 15.61 -18.71 -8.62
CA TYR A 200 14.38 -18.00 -8.27
C TYR A 200 14.60 -16.49 -8.16
N LYS A 201 15.79 -16.06 -7.67
CA LYS A 201 16.16 -14.63 -7.68
C LYS A 201 16.33 -14.09 -9.12
N ILE A 202 16.90 -14.89 -10.01
CA ILE A 202 17.04 -14.54 -11.44
C ILE A 202 15.65 -14.47 -12.09
N LEU A 203 14.78 -15.45 -11.86
CA LEU A 203 13.41 -15.47 -12.38
C LEU A 203 12.55 -14.33 -11.79
N LEU A 204 12.73 -14.00 -10.52
CA LEU A 204 12.09 -12.83 -9.90
C LEU A 204 12.59 -11.51 -10.50
N ASN A 205 13.88 -11.41 -10.83
CA ASN A 205 14.42 -10.23 -11.51
C ASN A 205 13.87 -10.08 -12.93
N ILE A 206 13.70 -11.18 -13.65
CA ILE A 206 13.05 -11.21 -14.97
C ILE A 206 11.54 -10.93 -14.83
N SER A 207 10.89 -11.36 -13.75
CA SER A 207 9.46 -11.15 -13.49
C SER A 207 9.15 -9.87 -12.70
N LYS A 208 10.13 -9.03 -12.40
CA LYS A 208 9.90 -7.68 -11.81
C LYS A 208 9.00 -6.85 -12.71
N ASP A 209 9.00 -7.13 -14.00
CA ASP A 209 8.04 -6.56 -14.94
C ASP A 209 6.79 -7.43 -15.00
N ASN A 210 5.66 -6.85 -14.65
CA ASN A 210 4.33 -7.47 -14.63
C ASN A 210 3.93 -8.16 -15.95
N ALA A 211 4.67 -7.98 -17.03
CA ALA A 211 4.40 -8.54 -18.34
C ALA A 211 4.50 -10.07 -18.39
N LEU A 212 5.53 -10.66 -17.74
CA LEU A 212 5.67 -12.12 -17.72
C LEU A 212 4.62 -12.77 -16.81
N ALA A 213 4.35 -12.17 -15.66
CA ALA A 213 3.31 -12.67 -14.75
C ALA A 213 1.93 -12.58 -15.39
N VAL A 214 1.60 -11.49 -16.09
CA VAL A 214 0.36 -11.34 -16.85
C VAL A 214 0.30 -12.28 -18.04
N TYR A 215 1.41 -12.52 -18.72
CA TYR A 215 1.49 -13.49 -19.81
C TYR A 215 1.26 -14.92 -19.32
N LEU A 216 1.88 -15.30 -18.21
CA LEU A 216 1.70 -16.61 -17.58
C LEU A 216 0.27 -16.79 -17.06
N GLU A 217 -0.36 -15.75 -16.49
CA GLU A 217 -1.76 -15.79 -16.08
C GLU A 217 -2.75 -15.95 -17.25
N LYS A 218 -2.41 -15.45 -18.43
CA LYS A 218 -3.23 -15.52 -19.64
C LYS A 218 -2.85 -16.68 -20.56
N SER A 219 -1.82 -17.46 -20.20
CA SER A 219 -1.38 -18.60 -21.04
C SER A 219 -2.36 -19.76 -20.95
N ILE A 220 -2.37 -20.58 -22.01
CA ILE A 220 -3.25 -21.76 -22.16
C ILE A 220 -2.94 -22.86 -21.13
N TYR A 221 -1.82 -22.75 -20.42
CA TYR A 221 -1.40 -23.74 -19.46
C TYR A 221 -2.09 -23.51 -18.10
N PRO A 222 -2.54 -24.58 -17.42
CA PRO A 222 -3.16 -24.46 -16.12
C PRO A 222 -2.24 -23.78 -15.12
N ARG A 223 -2.78 -22.80 -14.39
CA ARG A 223 -2.05 -22.08 -13.30
C ARG A 223 -1.35 -23.04 -12.32
N SER A 224 -1.95 -24.23 -12.11
CA SER A 224 -1.39 -25.32 -11.32
C SER A 224 -0.01 -25.79 -11.81
N LEU A 225 0.26 -25.76 -13.12
CA LEU A 225 1.56 -26.17 -13.66
C LEU A 225 2.66 -25.16 -13.30
N TYR A 226 2.37 -23.87 -13.34
CA TYR A 226 3.33 -22.83 -12.96
C TYR A 226 3.62 -22.82 -11.46
N ILE A 227 2.60 -23.11 -10.65
CA ILE A 227 2.74 -23.31 -9.20
C ILE A 227 3.62 -24.53 -8.92
N LEU A 228 3.35 -25.66 -9.60
CA LEU A 228 4.11 -26.88 -9.47
C LEU A 228 5.59 -26.71 -9.89
N LEU A 229 5.84 -25.89 -10.91
CA LEU A 229 7.21 -25.56 -11.37
C LEU A 229 7.88 -24.46 -10.52
N GLY A 230 7.22 -23.93 -9.49
CA GLY A 230 7.73 -22.83 -8.65
C GLY A 230 7.91 -21.51 -9.41
N LEU A 231 7.36 -21.39 -10.62
CA LEU A 231 7.48 -20.22 -11.48
C LEU A 231 6.48 -19.12 -11.06
N ILE A 232 5.36 -19.50 -10.43
CA ILE A 232 4.41 -18.59 -9.80
C ILE A 232 4.22 -19.08 -8.37
N SER A 233 4.52 -18.25 -7.39
CA SER A 233 4.16 -18.56 -6.01
C SER A 233 2.64 -18.43 -5.90
N SER A 234 1.98 -19.49 -5.39
CA SER A 234 0.57 -19.45 -5.02
C SER A 234 0.31 -18.35 -3.99
N ASP A 235 1.36 -17.92 -3.30
CA ASP A 235 1.32 -17.10 -2.10
C ASP A 235 1.65 -15.63 -2.36
N ARG A 236 1.91 -15.23 -3.60
CA ARG A 236 2.27 -13.81 -3.91
C ARG A 236 1.24 -12.77 -3.45
N TYR A 237 0.00 -13.18 -3.22
CA TYR A 237 -1.06 -12.31 -2.69
C TYR A 237 -1.40 -12.60 -1.22
N TYR A 238 -1.05 -13.80 -0.71
CA TYR A 238 -1.43 -14.22 0.63
C TYR A 238 -0.24 -14.29 1.60
N GLY A 239 0.99 -14.40 1.06
CA GLY A 239 2.21 -14.58 1.85
C GLY A 239 2.89 -13.29 2.33
N ASP A 240 2.63 -12.17 1.66
CA ASP A 240 3.23 -10.89 2.04
C ASP A 240 2.46 -10.31 3.24
N SER A 241 3.05 -10.40 4.41
CA SER A 241 2.53 -9.76 5.61
C SER A 241 3.57 -8.78 6.16
N PRO A 242 3.61 -7.55 5.65
CA PRO A 242 4.53 -6.52 6.12
C PRO A 242 4.50 -6.29 7.63
N ILE A 243 3.35 -6.52 8.28
CA ILE A 243 3.24 -6.47 9.75
C ILE A 243 4.04 -7.61 10.39
N ASP A 244 3.99 -8.82 9.83
CA ASP A 244 4.78 -9.95 10.34
C ASP A 244 6.27 -9.72 10.07
N ASP A 245 6.64 -9.20 8.89
CA ASP A 245 8.03 -8.85 8.56
C ASP A 245 8.62 -7.83 9.55
N LEU A 246 7.87 -6.77 9.90
CA LEU A 246 8.29 -5.83 10.92
C LEU A 246 8.36 -6.50 12.31
N THR A 247 7.40 -7.37 12.64
CA THR A 247 7.39 -8.10 13.91
C THR A 247 8.65 -8.98 14.03
N ASP A 248 9.01 -9.68 12.97
CA ASP A 248 10.20 -10.53 12.94
C ASP A 248 11.48 -9.69 12.98
N PHE A 249 11.55 -8.58 12.23
CA PHE A 249 12.66 -7.62 12.30
C PHE A 249 12.90 -7.13 13.72
N LEU A 250 11.85 -6.70 14.43
CA LEU A 250 11.97 -6.24 15.80
C LEU A 250 12.32 -7.39 16.77
N SER A 251 11.89 -8.63 16.48
CA SER A 251 12.15 -9.80 17.34
C SER A 251 13.59 -10.25 17.28
N THR A 252 14.26 -10.16 16.12
CA THR A 252 15.61 -10.67 15.87
C THR A 252 16.73 -9.83 16.51
N GLY A 253 16.38 -8.80 17.28
CA GLY A 253 17.38 -8.03 18.04
C GLY A 253 18.19 -7.04 17.24
N ASN A 254 17.77 -6.75 15.99
CA ASN A 254 18.26 -5.61 15.25
C ASN A 254 18.04 -4.36 16.10
N SER A 255 19.12 -3.81 16.57
CA SER A 255 19.15 -2.89 17.69
C SER A 255 18.54 -1.54 17.28
N LEU A 256 17.43 -1.17 17.90
CA LEU A 256 16.93 0.21 17.91
C LEU A 256 17.77 1.11 18.86
N LYS A 257 18.93 0.61 19.33
CA LYS A 257 19.72 1.30 20.34
C LYS A 257 20.42 2.52 19.74
N GLY A 258 19.87 3.68 20.02
CA GLY A 258 20.52 4.96 19.79
C GLY A 258 20.34 5.54 18.39
N GLU A 259 19.47 4.98 17.56
CA GLU A 259 19.19 5.47 16.23
C GLU A 259 17.72 5.83 16.07
N ASP A 260 17.45 7.07 15.71
CA ASP A 260 16.10 7.55 15.48
C ASP A 260 15.56 6.98 14.17
N SER A 261 14.46 6.23 14.25
CA SER A 261 13.96 5.39 13.17
C SER A 261 12.51 5.70 12.79
N PHE A 262 12.24 5.68 11.49
CA PHE A 262 10.90 5.74 10.91
C PHE A 262 10.58 4.42 10.20
N PHE A 263 9.50 3.78 10.61
CA PHE A 263 9.02 2.52 10.04
C PHE A 263 7.71 2.77 9.29
N PHE A 264 7.73 2.57 8.00
CA PHE A 264 6.54 2.57 7.16
C PHE A 264 6.12 1.14 6.84
N VAL A 265 4.87 0.82 7.07
CA VAL A 265 4.28 -0.49 6.79
C VAL A 265 3.05 -0.31 5.91
N HIS A 266 2.99 -0.98 4.77
CA HIS A 266 1.79 -1.03 3.95
C HIS A 266 1.26 -2.46 3.86
N GLN A 267 0.23 -2.74 4.67
CA GLN A 267 -0.44 -4.04 4.76
C GLN A 267 -1.66 -4.07 3.83
N LEU A 268 -1.72 -5.05 2.93
CA LEU A 268 -2.83 -5.18 1.99
C LEU A 268 -4.16 -5.50 2.68
N THR A 269 -4.13 -6.29 3.77
CA THR A 269 -5.36 -6.64 4.53
C THR A 269 -5.97 -5.38 5.18
N PRO A 270 -7.29 -5.14 5.08
CA PRO A 270 -8.35 -6.07 4.67
C PRO A 270 -8.78 -6.02 3.19
N HIS A 271 -8.03 -5.36 2.30
CA HIS A 271 -8.25 -5.40 0.86
C HIS A 271 -8.20 -6.85 0.35
N PRO A 272 -9.04 -7.25 -0.66
CA PRO A 272 -8.95 -8.59 -1.24
C PRO A 272 -7.57 -8.82 -1.95
N PRO A 273 -7.11 -10.06 -2.00
CA PRO A 273 -7.80 -11.30 -1.62
C PRO A 273 -8.00 -11.41 -0.10
N TYR A 274 -9.19 -11.90 0.30
CA TYR A 274 -9.55 -11.96 1.72
C TYR A 274 -8.91 -13.17 2.42
N VAL A 275 -8.76 -13.02 3.74
CA VAL A 275 -8.31 -14.09 4.63
C VAL A 275 -9.35 -14.34 5.72
N ASN A 276 -9.36 -15.57 6.25
CA ASN A 276 -10.21 -15.92 7.38
C ASN A 276 -9.63 -15.37 8.71
N GLN A 277 -10.32 -15.61 9.81
CA GLN A 277 -9.88 -15.19 11.15
C GLN A 277 -8.55 -15.83 11.60
N GLN A 278 -8.16 -16.96 11.01
CA GLN A 278 -6.88 -17.64 11.23
C GLN A 278 -5.76 -17.10 10.37
N CYS A 279 -6.06 -16.12 9.52
CA CYS A 279 -5.17 -15.51 8.53
C CYS A 279 -4.84 -16.44 7.35
N GLU A 280 -5.70 -17.42 7.10
CA GLU A 280 -5.59 -18.31 5.94
C GLU A 280 -6.35 -17.74 4.75
N PRO A 281 -5.87 -17.95 3.53
CA PRO A 281 -6.54 -17.46 2.33
C PRO A 281 -7.96 -17.99 2.15
N ILE A 282 -8.90 -17.10 1.78
CA ILE A 282 -10.23 -17.48 1.35
C ILE A 282 -10.21 -17.66 -0.17
N HIS A 283 -10.31 -18.92 -0.62
CA HIS A 283 -10.27 -19.25 -2.04
C HIS A 283 -11.42 -18.60 -2.82
N GLY A 284 -11.15 -18.22 -4.06
CA GLY A 284 -12.12 -17.57 -4.95
C GLY A 284 -12.36 -16.10 -4.64
N THR A 285 -11.59 -15.50 -3.72
CA THR A 285 -11.58 -14.07 -3.51
C THR A 285 -10.38 -13.45 -4.23
N GLY A 286 -10.61 -12.46 -5.07
CA GLY A 286 -9.61 -11.76 -5.85
C GLY A 286 -9.94 -10.29 -5.93
N LYS A 287 -9.27 -9.56 -6.81
CA LYS A 287 -9.49 -8.12 -6.99
C LYS A 287 -10.94 -7.78 -7.33
N GLU A 288 -11.62 -8.66 -8.06
CA GLU A 288 -13.05 -8.54 -8.42
C GLU A 288 -13.99 -8.65 -7.22
N SER A 289 -13.52 -9.18 -6.09
CA SER A 289 -14.32 -9.33 -4.87
C SER A 289 -14.53 -8.02 -4.10
N TRP A 290 -13.83 -6.97 -4.49
CA TRP A 290 -13.80 -5.70 -3.77
C TRP A 290 -15.18 -5.03 -3.68
N ASN A 291 -16.00 -5.10 -4.73
CA ASN A 291 -17.30 -4.41 -4.81
C ASN A 291 -18.48 -5.34 -4.59
N GLU A 292 -18.25 -6.61 -4.25
CA GLU A 292 -19.31 -7.61 -4.17
C GLU A 292 -19.88 -7.72 -2.75
N PRO A 293 -21.16 -7.38 -2.53
CA PRO A 293 -21.75 -7.40 -1.19
C PRO A 293 -21.67 -8.74 -0.45
N LYS A 294 -21.58 -9.86 -1.18
CA LYS A 294 -21.45 -11.20 -0.60
C LYS A 294 -20.17 -11.39 0.19
N TYR A 295 -19.11 -10.60 -0.08
CA TYR A 295 -17.82 -10.70 0.59
C TYR A 295 -17.68 -9.78 1.82
N LYS A 296 -18.74 -9.12 2.28
CA LYS A 296 -18.69 -8.26 3.48
C LYS A 296 -18.25 -9.00 4.74
N ASN A 297 -18.63 -10.27 4.86
CA ASN A 297 -18.21 -11.11 5.98
C ASN A 297 -16.73 -11.53 5.87
N ASP A 298 -16.23 -11.75 4.65
CA ASP A 298 -14.83 -12.08 4.41
C ASP A 298 -13.93 -10.88 4.69
N TYR A 299 -14.38 -9.68 4.34
CA TYR A 299 -13.73 -8.44 4.75
C TYR A 299 -13.65 -8.31 6.28
N ASN A 300 -14.73 -8.60 7.02
CA ASN A 300 -14.71 -8.61 8.49
C ASN A 300 -13.77 -9.70 9.04
N SER A 301 -13.73 -10.88 8.44
CA SER A 301 -12.79 -11.93 8.80
C SER A 301 -11.34 -11.48 8.63
N SER A 302 -11.06 -10.75 7.56
CA SER A 302 -9.75 -10.15 7.30
C SER A 302 -9.39 -9.10 8.35
N ILE A 303 -10.34 -8.27 8.82
CA ILE A 303 -10.11 -7.34 9.94
C ILE A 303 -9.79 -8.09 11.24
N LEU A 304 -10.44 -9.23 11.51
CA LEU A 304 -10.14 -10.04 12.69
C LEU A 304 -8.74 -10.66 12.64
N CYS A 305 -8.28 -11.09 11.46
CA CYS A 305 -6.90 -11.49 11.25
C CYS A 305 -5.94 -10.33 11.49
N LEU A 306 -6.20 -9.17 10.86
CA LEU A 306 -5.41 -7.96 11.03
C LEU A 306 -5.27 -7.58 12.52
N ASN A 307 -6.36 -7.63 13.28
CA ASN A 307 -6.34 -7.35 14.73
C ASN A 307 -5.34 -8.24 15.48
N LYS A 308 -5.29 -9.55 15.17
CA LYS A 308 -4.32 -10.47 15.81
C LYS A 308 -2.87 -10.09 15.52
N LYS A 309 -2.58 -9.73 14.27
CA LYS A 309 -1.24 -9.33 13.85
C LYS A 309 -0.83 -8.00 14.49
N LEU A 310 -1.72 -7.02 14.49
CA LEU A 310 -1.47 -5.71 15.09
C LEU A 310 -1.21 -5.81 16.59
N ILE A 311 -2.00 -6.61 17.33
CA ILE A 311 -1.79 -6.75 18.79
C ILE A 311 -0.41 -7.33 19.09
N LYS A 312 0.03 -8.36 18.36
CA LYS A 312 1.35 -8.95 18.52
C LYS A 312 2.47 -7.92 18.26
N LEU A 313 2.34 -7.13 17.19
CA LEU A 313 3.30 -6.07 16.86
C LEU A 313 3.32 -4.98 17.94
N ILE A 314 2.15 -4.49 18.38
CA ILE A 314 2.02 -3.43 19.40
C ILE A 314 2.65 -3.87 20.73
N GLN A 315 2.38 -5.10 21.17
CA GLN A 315 2.98 -5.64 22.38
C GLN A 315 4.51 -5.68 22.30
N LEU A 316 5.05 -6.05 21.13
CA LEU A 316 6.49 -6.05 20.93
C LEU A 316 7.06 -4.62 20.92
N ILE A 317 6.39 -3.67 20.26
CA ILE A 317 6.78 -2.26 20.30
C ILE A 317 6.74 -1.74 21.74
N ASN A 318 5.71 -2.08 22.52
CA ASN A 318 5.60 -1.67 23.94
C ASN A 318 6.76 -2.18 24.80
N GLN A 319 7.28 -3.36 24.49
CA GLN A 319 8.42 -3.94 25.21
C GLN A 319 9.75 -3.30 24.83
N LYS A 320 9.92 -2.95 23.56
CA LYS A 320 11.21 -2.50 23.01
C LYS A 320 11.34 -0.98 22.89
N ASP A 321 10.21 -0.29 22.68
CA ASP A 321 10.17 1.13 22.36
C ASP A 321 8.89 1.78 22.91
N LYS A 322 8.83 1.91 24.22
CA LYS A 322 7.64 2.38 24.92
C LYS A 322 7.24 3.81 24.54
N GLU A 323 8.21 4.66 24.18
CA GLU A 323 7.99 6.06 23.84
C GLU A 323 7.67 6.29 22.36
N ALA A 324 7.65 5.22 21.57
CA ALA A 324 7.38 5.31 20.14
C ALA A 324 5.98 5.87 19.85
N ILE A 325 5.91 6.63 18.77
CA ILE A 325 4.65 7.01 18.15
C ILE A 325 4.21 5.88 17.22
N VAL A 326 2.95 5.45 17.36
CA VAL A 326 2.39 4.40 16.50
C VAL A 326 1.11 4.90 15.86
N VAL A 327 1.03 4.76 14.54
CA VAL A 327 -0.15 5.08 13.73
C VAL A 327 -0.64 3.83 13.02
N ILE A 328 -1.94 3.58 13.08
CA ILE A 328 -2.63 2.55 12.29
C ILE A 328 -3.74 3.23 11.53
N GLN A 329 -3.59 3.33 10.21
CA GLN A 329 -4.49 4.12 9.38
C GLN A 329 -4.88 3.36 8.12
N GLY A 330 -6.16 3.44 7.72
CA GLY A 330 -6.58 3.07 6.38
C GLY A 330 -6.13 4.13 5.36
N ASP A 331 -5.65 3.73 4.20
CA ASP A 331 -5.37 4.66 3.10
C ASP A 331 -6.67 5.27 2.55
N HIS A 332 -7.75 4.51 2.55
CA HIS A 332 -9.14 4.88 2.27
C HIS A 332 -10.10 3.89 2.93
N GLY A 333 -11.39 4.11 2.81
CA GLY A 333 -12.42 3.21 3.30
C GLY A 333 -12.73 2.04 2.37
N SER A 334 -13.72 1.23 2.74
CA SER A 334 -14.21 0.10 1.93
C SER A 334 -14.93 0.58 0.65
N ASN A 335 -15.35 -0.37 -0.19
CA ASN A 335 -15.97 -0.05 -1.48
C ASN A 335 -17.07 -1.06 -1.87
N PHE A 336 -18.03 -1.31 -0.96
CA PHE A 336 -19.11 -2.28 -1.21
C PHE A 336 -20.34 -1.67 -1.88
N ARG A 337 -20.38 -0.36 -2.05
CA ARG A 337 -21.47 0.34 -2.72
C ARG A 337 -21.20 0.68 -4.18
N GLU A 338 -19.97 0.64 -4.61
CA GLU A 338 -19.62 0.87 -6.02
C GLU A 338 -19.97 -0.36 -6.87
N LYS A 339 -21.04 -0.29 -7.61
CA LYS A 339 -21.47 -1.32 -8.57
C LYS A 339 -21.14 -0.89 -10.00
N LYS A 340 -19.91 -0.49 -10.28
CA LYS A 340 -19.50 0.04 -11.62
C LYS A 340 -20.32 1.27 -12.05
N LEU A 341 -20.74 2.09 -11.07
CA LEU A 341 -21.47 3.33 -11.31
C LEU A 341 -20.51 4.43 -11.77
N LYS A 342 -20.99 5.30 -12.63
CA LYS A 342 -20.27 6.52 -12.99
C LYS A 342 -20.33 7.52 -11.83
N PHE A 343 -19.35 8.43 -11.73
CA PHE A 343 -19.26 9.42 -10.66
C PHE A 343 -20.61 10.12 -10.36
N LYS A 344 -21.35 10.54 -11.40
CA LYS A 344 -22.64 11.24 -11.25
C LYS A 344 -23.77 10.35 -10.70
N GLU A 345 -23.58 9.05 -10.74
CA GLU A 345 -24.55 8.04 -10.30
C GLU A 345 -24.22 7.52 -8.89
N LEU A 346 -23.03 7.88 -8.35
CA LEU A 346 -22.60 7.43 -7.04
C LEU A 346 -23.51 8.01 -5.94
N PRO A 347 -24.04 7.15 -5.07
CA PRO A 347 -24.86 7.61 -3.95
C PRO A 347 -24.02 8.34 -2.91
N LYS A 348 -24.64 9.19 -2.10
CA LYS A 348 -23.95 9.93 -1.02
C LYS A 348 -23.23 8.99 -0.05
N GLU A 349 -23.82 7.88 0.27
CA GLU A 349 -23.28 6.86 1.16
C GLU A 349 -21.99 6.24 0.65
N TYR A 350 -21.76 6.24 -0.67
CA TYR A 350 -20.50 5.81 -1.26
C TYR A 350 -19.34 6.69 -0.82
N PHE A 351 -19.52 8.01 -0.84
CA PHE A 351 -18.46 8.94 -0.45
C PHE A 351 -18.12 8.79 1.04
N ILE A 352 -19.14 8.59 1.88
CA ILE A 352 -18.92 8.32 3.30
C ILE A 352 -18.19 7.00 3.51
N GLU A 353 -18.62 5.93 2.82
CA GLU A 353 -17.96 4.62 2.90
C GLU A 353 -16.51 4.71 2.45
N ARG A 354 -16.27 5.32 1.29
CA ARG A 354 -14.96 5.29 0.64
C ARG A 354 -13.94 6.22 1.27
N PHE A 355 -14.37 7.34 1.82
CA PHE A 355 -13.48 8.36 2.37
C PHE A 355 -13.37 8.33 3.89
N SER A 356 -14.25 7.65 4.62
CA SER A 356 -14.11 7.48 6.07
C SER A 356 -13.17 6.31 6.37
N ASN A 357 -11.89 6.59 6.41
CA ASN A 357 -10.87 5.61 6.75
C ASN A 357 -10.71 5.48 8.27
N PHE A 358 -10.23 4.31 8.72
CA PHE A 358 -9.86 4.08 10.10
C PHE A 358 -8.58 4.85 10.43
N ASN A 359 -8.51 5.45 11.64
CA ASN A 359 -7.31 6.13 12.09
C ASN A 359 -7.17 6.01 13.62
N ALA A 360 -6.09 5.37 14.03
CA ALA A 360 -5.73 5.16 15.43
C ALA A 360 -4.30 5.67 15.65
N LEU A 361 -4.12 6.54 16.64
CA LEU A 361 -2.84 7.14 16.95
C LEU A 361 -2.49 6.91 18.42
N ARG A 362 -1.29 6.42 18.67
CA ARG A 362 -0.68 6.43 19.99
C ARG A 362 0.37 7.51 20.00
N LEU A 363 0.05 8.58 20.68
CA LEU A 363 0.84 9.81 20.74
C LEU A 363 1.26 10.12 22.18
N PRO A 364 2.35 10.88 22.39
CA PRO A 364 2.63 11.51 23.66
C PRO A 364 1.49 12.43 24.10
N ASN A 365 1.24 12.53 25.40
CA ASN A 365 0.12 13.31 25.96
C ASN A 365 0.13 14.78 25.51
N GLU A 366 1.31 15.37 25.38
CA GLU A 366 1.47 16.76 24.93
C GLU A 366 0.98 17.01 23.49
N CYS A 367 0.86 15.95 22.67
CA CYS A 367 0.40 16.03 21.30
C CYS A 367 -1.14 15.92 21.15
N ASN A 368 -1.82 15.37 22.16
CA ASN A 368 -3.25 15.09 22.07
C ASN A 368 -4.11 16.34 21.85
N LYS A 369 -3.64 17.51 22.31
CA LYS A 369 -4.30 18.81 22.10
C LYS A 369 -4.39 19.23 20.62
N HIS A 370 -3.64 18.57 19.74
CA HIS A 370 -3.65 18.85 18.29
C HIS A 370 -4.55 17.87 17.52
N LEU A 371 -5.12 16.87 18.18
CA LEU A 371 -6.11 15.99 17.58
C LEU A 371 -7.45 16.71 17.43
N TYR A 372 -8.11 16.48 16.31
CA TYR A 372 -9.44 17.03 16.02
C TYR A 372 -10.25 16.04 15.17
N ASP A 373 -11.56 16.17 15.18
CA ASP A 373 -12.46 15.32 14.40
C ASP A 373 -12.31 15.56 12.90
N ASN A 374 -12.40 14.48 12.15
CA ASN A 374 -12.25 14.46 10.68
C ASN A 374 -10.84 14.83 10.18
N ILE A 375 -9.81 14.67 11.03
CA ILE A 375 -8.41 14.85 10.62
C ILE A 375 -8.10 14.02 9.37
N GLY A 376 -7.58 14.67 8.33
CA GLY A 376 -7.18 14.02 7.08
C GLY A 376 -5.87 13.25 7.21
N SER A 377 -5.65 12.33 6.28
CA SER A 377 -4.43 11.51 6.25
C SER A 377 -3.16 12.36 6.15
N VAL A 378 -3.19 13.46 5.41
CA VAL A 378 -2.07 14.41 5.26
C VAL A 378 -1.76 15.10 6.59
N ASN A 379 -2.78 15.56 7.31
CA ASN A 379 -2.55 16.19 8.60
C ASN A 379 -2.16 15.18 9.69
N SER A 380 -2.57 13.94 9.57
CA SER A 380 -2.10 12.86 10.46
C SER A 380 -0.58 12.68 10.40
N ILE A 381 0.02 12.59 9.22
CA ILE A 381 1.48 12.45 9.11
C ILE A 381 2.22 13.74 9.51
N ARG A 382 1.68 14.92 9.20
CA ARG A 382 2.24 16.21 9.62
C ARG A 382 2.27 16.32 11.16
N LEU A 383 1.16 15.97 11.82
CA LEU A 383 1.05 15.94 13.27
C LEU A 383 2.04 14.96 13.89
N VAL A 384 2.08 13.73 13.40
CA VAL A 384 2.95 12.66 13.90
C VAL A 384 4.42 13.04 13.80
N THR A 385 4.85 13.56 12.65
CA THR A 385 6.24 13.98 12.44
C THR A 385 6.64 15.14 13.39
N ALA A 386 5.75 16.12 13.55
CA ALA A 386 5.99 17.23 14.47
C ALA A 386 6.05 16.77 15.94
N CYS A 387 5.13 15.88 16.34
CA CYS A 387 5.10 15.30 17.68
C CYS A 387 6.36 14.51 17.98
N ALA A 388 6.84 13.72 17.03
CA ALA A 388 8.06 12.94 17.20
C ALA A 388 9.29 13.82 17.42
N ALA A 389 9.33 14.97 16.75
CA ALA A 389 10.37 15.98 16.91
C ALA A 389 10.13 16.96 18.06
N LYS A 390 9.04 16.81 18.83
CA LYS A 390 8.63 17.71 19.93
C LYS A 390 8.44 19.16 19.52
N ILE A 391 7.91 19.39 18.33
CA ILE A 391 7.66 20.71 17.75
C ILE A 391 6.17 20.91 17.45
N SER A 392 5.76 22.15 17.23
CA SER A 392 4.38 22.46 16.84
C SER A 392 4.08 21.98 15.42
N PRO A 393 2.94 21.28 15.19
CA PRO A 393 2.59 20.83 13.86
C PRO A 393 2.18 22.01 12.96
N VAL A 394 2.58 21.91 11.68
CA VAL A 394 2.14 22.81 10.62
C VAL A 394 1.06 22.08 9.83
N LEU A 395 -0.20 22.32 10.18
CA LEU A 395 -1.35 21.69 9.55
C LEU A 395 -1.85 22.52 8.35
N ILE A 396 -2.49 21.85 7.40
CA ILE A 396 -3.13 22.47 6.24
C ILE A 396 -4.64 22.17 6.25
N ASN A 397 -5.41 22.82 5.39
CA ASN A 397 -6.84 22.52 5.27
C ASN A 397 -7.03 21.09 4.79
N ASP A 398 -7.82 20.30 5.52
CA ASP A 398 -8.15 18.94 5.10
C ASP A 398 -8.97 18.95 3.81
N LYS A 399 -8.56 18.12 2.88
CA LYS A 399 -9.15 17.98 1.56
C LYS A 399 -9.36 16.52 1.20
N SER A 400 -10.44 16.27 0.46
CA SER A 400 -10.75 14.96 -0.11
C SER A 400 -11.05 15.12 -1.60
N PHE A 401 -10.37 14.32 -2.41
CA PHE A 401 -10.45 14.38 -3.86
C PHE A 401 -10.89 13.04 -4.44
N TYR A 402 -11.89 13.09 -5.29
CA TYR A 402 -12.27 11.94 -6.08
C TYR A 402 -11.51 11.95 -7.41
N GLY A 403 -10.74 10.88 -7.65
CA GLY A 403 -10.14 10.58 -8.94
C GLY A 403 -10.58 9.17 -9.34
N GLY A 404 -11.68 9.06 -10.08
CA GLY A 404 -12.30 7.78 -10.36
C GLY A 404 -11.77 7.10 -11.61
N TYR A 405 -12.03 5.79 -11.73
CA TYR A 405 -11.68 5.01 -12.90
C TYR A 405 -12.46 5.42 -14.16
N ASP A 406 -13.51 6.20 -13.99
CA ASP A 406 -14.39 6.74 -15.04
C ASP A 406 -14.18 8.24 -15.31
N LEU A 407 -13.30 8.89 -14.55
CA LEU A 407 -13.01 10.32 -14.69
C LEU A 407 -11.56 10.55 -15.13
N ASN A 408 -11.41 11.43 -16.09
CA ASN A 408 -10.10 11.89 -16.55
C ASN A 408 -9.56 13.08 -15.71
N LYS A 409 -10.34 13.57 -14.75
CA LYS A 409 -9.99 14.73 -13.92
C LYS A 409 -10.31 14.49 -12.45
N VAL A 410 -9.49 15.09 -11.61
CA VAL A 410 -9.69 15.11 -10.16
C VAL A 410 -10.83 16.08 -9.80
N ILE A 411 -11.70 15.67 -8.89
CA ILE A 411 -12.81 16.49 -8.36
C ILE A 411 -12.58 16.70 -6.86
N ASP A 412 -12.63 17.95 -6.40
CA ASP A 412 -12.69 18.28 -4.96
C ASP A 412 -14.09 17.97 -4.44
N ILE A 413 -14.20 17.05 -3.51
CA ILE A 413 -15.45 16.64 -2.86
C ILE A 413 -15.50 17.05 -1.39
N SER A 414 -14.52 17.79 -0.91
CA SER A 414 -14.33 18.12 0.51
C SER A 414 -15.58 18.69 1.15
N GLU A 415 -16.14 19.74 0.57
CA GLU A 415 -17.34 20.40 1.12
C GLU A 415 -18.55 19.45 1.18
N THR A 416 -18.80 18.73 0.10
CA THR A 416 -19.91 17.76 0.03
C THR A 416 -19.74 16.65 1.06
N LEU A 417 -18.52 16.11 1.21
CA LEU A 417 -18.22 15.06 2.16
C LEU A 417 -18.39 15.54 3.60
N TYR A 418 -17.87 16.72 3.96
CA TYR A 418 -18.00 17.26 5.32
C TYR A 418 -19.45 17.56 5.70
N LEU A 419 -20.25 18.11 4.79
CA LEU A 419 -21.67 18.32 5.03
C LEU A 419 -22.40 17.00 5.32
N GLN A 420 -22.07 15.92 4.61
CA GLN A 420 -22.66 14.61 4.83
C GLN A 420 -22.22 13.98 6.17
N LEU A 421 -20.95 14.12 6.54
CA LEU A 421 -20.43 13.62 7.80
C LEU A 421 -21.07 14.32 8.99
N ASN A 422 -21.18 15.65 8.96
CA ASN A 422 -21.83 16.43 10.03
C ASN A 422 -23.32 16.06 10.20
N GLN A 423 -24.00 15.69 9.13
CA GLN A 423 -25.40 15.21 9.20
C GLN A 423 -25.53 13.82 9.85
N LEU A 424 -24.48 12.98 9.79
CA LEU A 424 -24.47 11.68 10.46
C LEU A 424 -24.21 11.83 11.96
N ASP A 425 -23.28 12.70 12.34
CA ASP A 425 -22.87 12.91 13.73
C ASP A 425 -23.96 13.65 14.55
N SER A 426 -24.96 14.26 13.86
CA SER A 426 -26.11 14.95 14.49
C SER A 426 -27.33 14.04 14.75
N LYS A 427 -27.29 12.78 14.32
CA LYS A 427 -28.35 11.78 14.53
C LYS A 427 -27.97 10.78 15.60
#